data_7ee18a0ae67ad0ff0c4dda1b57ac3cf1
#
_entry.id   7ee18a0ae67ad0ff0c4dda1b57ac3cf1
#
_cell.length_a   1.000
_cell.length_b   1.000
_cell.length_c   1.000
_cell.angle_alpha   90.00
_cell.angle_beta   90.00
_cell.angle_gamma   90.00
#
_symmetry.space_group_name_H-M   'P 1'
#
loop_
_entity.id
_entity.type
_entity.pdbx_description
1 polymer ?
#
loop_
_entity_poly.entity_id
_entity_poly.type
_entity_poly.pdbx_seq_one_letter_code
_entity_poly.pdbx_strand_id
1 'polypeptide(L)'
;MHALKKYPKEIKIFLIASLVSSLGGSLMWPLVSMYVFDELDRSMTDAGTVILIMSLGGIFGQLLGGSLYHRLGVKRLIVGSQALNAVSLLMLPFTTTTWSLFVVMMGFVGFFNAMSFPAIQAFIGFRFADRRGELFNVIYVANNIGVAVGTALSGVLADISYQLSFILNGVTSAVFALFFLVYLSRIDHMEGQVQAGGKRLSHTTDAPAALLLRDVRIYMYVGVGSMFLWLGNSVWNTGVSPFIIEEGLPKSLYGLLWTLNGILIFAAQPLLSWIKRFWADSTSRQLTLSGVFYLSAYIVILCTGHYPGMVAAMVLATLGEMLVAPAIPAFLSDHGGRGAPFYMGLVGGIGAAGRVLGPFMMGGLYDHGGLAPTVWLAAGTAVLCVMFFLLHGWLNRNRAVVDLHAPRTGNIQAGSSS
;
A
#
# COMPACT_ATOMS: atom_id res chain seq x y z
N MET A 1 -6.20 25.26 4.70
CA MET A 1 -7.40 25.68 3.97
C MET A 1 -7.13 26.57 2.74
N HIS A 2 -6.06 27.41 2.70
CA HIS A 2 -5.76 28.21 1.50
C HIS A 2 -5.37 27.38 0.25
N ALA A 3 -4.67 26.25 0.43
CA ALA A 3 -4.27 25.38 -0.68
C ALA A 3 -5.46 24.78 -1.46
N LEU A 4 -6.56 24.46 -0.78
CA LEU A 4 -7.76 23.89 -1.42
C LEU A 4 -8.56 24.91 -2.25
N LYS A 5 -8.40 26.23 -1.99
CA LYS A 5 -9.11 27.25 -2.78
C LYS A 5 -8.65 27.28 -4.24
N LYS A 6 -7.43 26.81 -4.51
CA LYS A 6 -6.80 26.79 -5.84
C LYS A 6 -7.38 25.73 -6.80
N TYR A 7 -8.12 24.73 -6.25
CA TYR A 7 -8.62 23.62 -7.06
C TYR A 7 -10.06 23.84 -7.52
N PRO A 8 -10.42 23.40 -8.75
CA PRO A 8 -11.81 23.35 -9.23
C PRO A 8 -12.72 22.59 -8.26
N LYS A 9 -14.01 22.89 -8.30
CA LYS A 9 -15.01 22.20 -7.44
C LYS A 9 -14.96 20.68 -7.58
N GLU A 10 -14.77 20.18 -8.80
CA GLU A 10 -14.67 18.75 -9.10
C GLU A 10 -13.55 18.05 -8.32
N ILE A 11 -12.36 18.64 -8.30
CA ILE A 11 -11.20 18.08 -7.59
C ILE A 11 -11.45 18.08 -6.08
N LYS A 12 -12.05 19.15 -5.54
CA LYS A 12 -12.37 19.20 -4.10
C LYS A 12 -13.33 18.09 -3.69
N ILE A 13 -14.36 17.85 -4.49
CA ILE A 13 -15.35 16.81 -4.21
C ILE A 13 -14.68 15.42 -4.31
N PHE A 14 -13.80 15.22 -5.31
CA PHE A 14 -13.04 13.97 -5.44
C PHE A 14 -12.12 13.73 -4.25
N LEU A 15 -11.44 14.77 -3.75
CA LEU A 15 -10.57 14.68 -2.56
C LEU A 15 -11.36 14.30 -1.30
N ILE A 16 -12.54 14.90 -1.11
CA ILE A 16 -13.43 14.55 0.01
C ILE A 16 -13.88 13.10 -0.12
N ALA A 17 -14.28 12.65 -1.30
CA ALA A 17 -14.68 11.27 -1.54
C ALA A 17 -13.54 10.29 -1.26
N SER A 18 -12.31 10.59 -1.71
CA SER A 18 -11.11 9.78 -1.44
C SER A 18 -10.79 9.73 0.05
N LEU A 19 -10.89 10.85 0.77
CA LEU A 19 -10.69 10.90 2.21
C LEU A 19 -11.72 10.02 2.94
N VAL A 20 -13.01 10.14 2.60
CA VAL A 20 -14.09 9.33 3.19
C VAL A 20 -13.89 7.85 2.90
N SER A 21 -13.50 7.49 1.68
CA SER A 21 -13.22 6.10 1.30
C SER A 21 -12.02 5.53 2.07
N SER A 22 -10.93 6.29 2.20
CA SER A 22 -9.77 5.90 2.99
C SER A 22 -10.09 5.75 4.47
N LEU A 23 -10.88 6.68 5.02
CA LEU A 23 -11.36 6.59 6.40
C LEU A 23 -12.16 5.29 6.59
N GLY A 24 -13.13 5.01 5.72
CA GLY A 24 -13.95 3.79 5.80
C GLY A 24 -13.12 2.51 5.73
N GLY A 25 -12.20 2.41 4.78
CA GLY A 25 -11.29 1.26 4.67
C GLY A 25 -10.47 1.05 5.93
N SER A 26 -10.01 2.14 6.55
CA SER A 26 -9.16 2.12 7.74
C SER A 26 -9.92 1.82 9.04
N LEU A 27 -11.24 1.87 9.03
CA LEU A 27 -12.04 1.37 10.15
C LEU A 27 -11.95 -0.15 10.31
N MET A 28 -11.65 -0.87 9.25
CA MET A 28 -11.73 -2.33 9.24
C MET A 28 -10.36 -3.01 9.18
N TRP A 29 -9.48 -2.61 8.26
CA TRP A 29 -8.30 -3.40 7.93
C TRP A 29 -7.38 -3.70 9.12
N PRO A 30 -7.16 -2.80 10.10
CA PRO A 30 -6.32 -3.12 11.25
C PRO A 30 -7.02 -4.07 12.23
N LEU A 31 -8.34 -4.17 12.17
CA LEU A 31 -9.14 -4.96 13.09
C LEU A 31 -9.43 -6.39 12.62
N VAL A 32 -9.11 -6.74 11.37
CA VAL A 32 -9.45 -8.07 10.81
C VAL A 32 -8.86 -9.20 11.66
N SER A 33 -7.58 -9.08 12.04
CA SER A 33 -6.91 -10.09 12.88
C SER A 33 -7.49 -10.14 14.28
N MET A 34 -7.74 -8.97 14.88
CA MET A 34 -8.36 -8.89 16.22
C MET A 34 -9.77 -9.49 16.24
N TYR A 35 -10.57 -9.20 15.21
CA TYR A 35 -11.91 -9.74 15.09
C TYR A 35 -11.93 -11.27 15.01
N VAL A 36 -11.04 -11.85 14.19
CA VAL A 36 -10.94 -13.30 14.05
C VAL A 36 -10.48 -13.95 15.35
N PHE A 37 -9.52 -13.35 16.03
CA PHE A 37 -8.94 -13.88 17.26
C PHE A 37 -9.88 -13.71 18.47
N ASP A 38 -10.40 -12.51 18.67
CA ASP A 38 -11.15 -12.13 19.88
C ASP A 38 -12.66 -12.42 19.79
N GLU A 39 -13.31 -12.04 18.68
CA GLU A 39 -14.77 -12.17 18.53
C GLU A 39 -15.20 -13.53 17.99
N LEU A 40 -14.39 -14.12 17.06
CA LEU A 40 -14.71 -15.44 16.50
C LEU A 40 -14.04 -16.59 17.24
N ASP A 41 -13.24 -16.29 18.29
CA ASP A 41 -12.51 -17.28 19.11
C ASP A 41 -11.71 -18.25 18.25
N ARG A 42 -10.97 -17.69 17.26
CA ARG A 42 -10.17 -18.44 16.29
C ARG A 42 -8.68 -18.19 16.47
N SER A 43 -7.86 -19.11 15.94
CA SER A 43 -6.42 -19.00 15.99
C SER A 43 -5.88 -17.80 15.18
N MET A 44 -4.67 -17.33 15.49
CA MET A 44 -3.99 -16.35 14.67
C MET A 44 -3.56 -16.89 13.32
N THR A 45 -3.42 -18.19 13.17
CA THR A 45 -3.27 -18.88 11.87
C THR A 45 -4.52 -18.68 11.00
N ASP A 46 -5.72 -18.81 11.60
CA ASP A 46 -6.98 -18.52 10.92
C ASP A 46 -7.06 -17.04 10.51
N ALA A 47 -6.67 -16.12 11.39
CA ALA A 47 -6.60 -14.69 11.07
C ALA A 47 -5.63 -14.39 9.91
N GLY A 48 -4.45 -15.01 9.93
CA GLY A 48 -3.48 -14.93 8.83
C GLY A 48 -4.05 -15.49 7.51
N THR A 49 -4.82 -16.58 7.58
CA THR A 49 -5.49 -17.18 6.43
C THR A 49 -6.55 -16.24 5.82
N VAL A 50 -7.33 -15.55 6.66
CA VAL A 50 -8.29 -14.54 6.20
C VAL A 50 -7.59 -13.41 5.46
N ILE A 51 -6.50 -12.87 6.03
CA ILE A 51 -5.71 -11.81 5.40
C ILE A 51 -5.08 -12.30 4.08
N LEU A 52 -4.60 -13.55 4.04
CA LEU A 52 -4.08 -14.18 2.83
C LEU A 52 -5.16 -14.22 1.73
N ILE A 53 -6.33 -14.77 2.03
CA ILE A 53 -7.44 -14.91 1.07
C ILE A 53 -7.94 -13.53 0.59
N MET A 54 -8.08 -12.58 1.50
CA MET A 54 -8.44 -11.19 1.16
C MET A 54 -7.40 -10.55 0.23
N SER A 55 -6.12 -10.77 0.49
CA SER A 55 -5.03 -10.22 -0.31
C SER A 55 -4.95 -10.86 -1.69
N LEU A 56 -5.12 -12.19 -1.79
CA LEU A 56 -5.20 -12.90 -3.06
C LEU A 56 -6.42 -12.42 -3.87
N GLY A 57 -7.59 -12.29 -3.23
CA GLY A 57 -8.77 -11.68 -3.84
C GLY A 57 -8.44 -10.29 -4.39
N GLY A 58 -7.72 -9.47 -3.63
CA GLY A 58 -7.28 -8.14 -4.06
C GLY A 58 -6.38 -8.16 -5.29
N ILE A 59 -5.42 -9.08 -5.37
CA ILE A 59 -4.54 -9.23 -6.54
C ILE A 59 -5.38 -9.58 -7.79
N PHE A 60 -6.24 -10.58 -7.69
CA PHE A 60 -7.12 -10.97 -8.81
C PHE A 60 -8.09 -9.85 -9.19
N GLY A 61 -8.67 -9.16 -8.20
CA GLY A 61 -9.54 -8.01 -8.43
C GLY A 61 -8.84 -6.89 -9.19
N GLN A 62 -7.61 -6.54 -8.79
CA GLN A 62 -6.81 -5.50 -9.45
C GLN A 62 -6.46 -5.88 -10.90
N LEU A 63 -6.05 -7.13 -11.15
CA LEU A 63 -5.75 -7.61 -12.50
C LEU A 63 -7.00 -7.58 -13.39
N LEU A 64 -8.13 -8.05 -12.86
CA LEU A 64 -9.39 -8.03 -13.59
C LEU A 64 -9.89 -6.60 -13.83
N GLY A 65 -9.79 -5.73 -12.83
CA GLY A 65 -10.14 -4.32 -12.94
C GLY A 65 -9.36 -3.61 -14.05
N GLY A 66 -8.06 -3.85 -14.12
CA GLY A 66 -7.22 -3.33 -15.21
C GLY A 66 -7.64 -3.85 -16.60
N SER A 67 -7.91 -5.14 -16.73
CA SER A 67 -8.29 -5.77 -18.01
C SER A 67 -9.71 -5.37 -18.47
N LEU A 68 -10.63 -5.20 -17.54
CA LEU A 68 -12.02 -4.85 -17.81
C LEU A 68 -12.23 -3.35 -18.06
N TYR A 69 -11.23 -2.51 -17.75
CA TYR A 69 -11.31 -1.06 -17.89
C TYR A 69 -11.81 -0.63 -19.28
N HIS A 70 -11.23 -1.19 -20.34
CA HIS A 70 -11.60 -0.84 -21.72
C HIS A 70 -12.94 -1.44 -22.19
N ARG A 71 -13.41 -2.52 -21.54
CA ARG A 71 -14.66 -3.21 -21.92
C ARG A 71 -15.88 -2.63 -21.21
N LEU A 72 -15.77 -2.38 -19.91
CA LEU A 72 -16.89 -1.90 -19.09
C LEU A 72 -16.95 -0.37 -19.00
N GLY A 73 -15.82 0.30 -19.24
CA GLY A 73 -15.67 1.74 -19.04
C GLY A 73 -15.52 2.09 -17.56
N VAL A 74 -15.00 3.29 -17.31
CA VAL A 74 -14.65 3.80 -15.97
C VAL A 74 -15.83 3.76 -15.00
N LYS A 75 -16.99 4.25 -15.43
CA LYS A 75 -18.19 4.40 -14.59
C LYS A 75 -18.70 3.06 -14.07
N ARG A 76 -18.96 2.10 -14.98
CA ARG A 76 -19.52 0.80 -14.60
C ARG A 76 -18.53 0.03 -13.73
N LEU A 77 -17.23 0.16 -14.00
CA LEU A 77 -16.19 -0.53 -13.26
C LEU A 77 -16.05 0.01 -11.84
N ILE A 78 -15.93 1.34 -11.65
CA ILE A 78 -15.79 1.95 -10.33
C ILE A 78 -17.07 1.76 -9.51
N VAL A 79 -18.23 2.13 -10.08
CA VAL A 79 -19.50 2.08 -9.36
C VAL A 79 -19.88 0.63 -9.04
N GLY A 80 -19.74 -0.29 -10.00
CA GLY A 80 -20.09 -1.69 -9.82
C GLY A 80 -19.21 -2.37 -8.78
N SER A 81 -17.88 -2.20 -8.86
CA SER A 81 -16.96 -2.81 -7.88
C SER A 81 -17.17 -2.25 -6.48
N GLN A 82 -17.35 -0.93 -6.32
CA GLN A 82 -17.58 -0.35 -5.00
C GLN A 82 -18.94 -0.67 -4.42
N ALA A 83 -19.99 -0.79 -5.24
CA ALA A 83 -21.29 -1.27 -4.80
C ALA A 83 -21.23 -2.74 -4.33
N LEU A 84 -20.56 -3.61 -5.08
CA LEU A 84 -20.35 -5.00 -4.68
C LEU A 84 -19.48 -5.14 -3.43
N ASN A 85 -18.46 -4.28 -3.29
CA ASN A 85 -17.67 -4.20 -2.05
C ASN A 85 -18.54 -3.80 -0.85
N ALA A 86 -19.40 -2.78 -1.02
CA ALA A 86 -20.33 -2.35 0.02
C ALA A 86 -21.29 -3.47 0.43
N VAL A 87 -21.86 -4.19 -0.54
CA VAL A 87 -22.73 -5.36 -0.26
C VAL A 87 -21.95 -6.43 0.48
N SER A 88 -20.73 -6.77 0.05
CA SER A 88 -19.89 -7.77 0.71
C SER A 88 -19.60 -7.40 2.17
N LEU A 89 -19.28 -6.13 2.44
CA LEU A 89 -19.02 -5.63 3.79
C LEU A 89 -20.27 -5.64 4.68
N LEU A 90 -21.42 -5.24 4.14
CA LEU A 90 -22.69 -5.26 4.88
C LEU A 90 -23.22 -6.66 5.14
N MET A 91 -22.80 -7.65 4.34
CA MET A 91 -23.13 -9.07 4.56
C MET A 91 -22.21 -9.75 5.58
N LEU A 92 -21.01 -9.22 5.86
CA LEU A 92 -20.06 -9.84 6.78
C LEU A 92 -20.66 -10.17 8.17
N PRO A 93 -21.40 -9.28 8.85
CA PRO A 93 -21.99 -9.60 10.16
C PRO A 93 -22.90 -10.84 10.14
N PHE A 94 -23.53 -11.13 9.01
CA PHE A 94 -24.43 -12.29 8.86
C PHE A 94 -23.71 -13.59 8.51
N THR A 95 -22.41 -13.53 8.15
CA THR A 95 -21.62 -14.69 7.74
C THR A 95 -20.79 -15.28 8.87
N THR A 96 -20.75 -14.62 10.02
CA THR A 96 -19.89 -14.99 11.16
C THR A 96 -20.19 -16.35 11.77
N THR A 97 -21.43 -16.81 11.64
CA THR A 97 -21.86 -18.15 12.13
C THR A 97 -21.22 -19.29 11.36
N THR A 98 -20.78 -19.06 10.11
CA THR A 98 -20.20 -20.08 9.24
C THR A 98 -18.82 -19.66 8.77
N TRP A 99 -17.77 -20.24 9.37
CA TRP A 99 -16.38 -19.87 9.10
C TRP A 99 -16.02 -19.81 7.62
N SER A 100 -16.35 -20.87 6.86
CA SER A 100 -16.03 -20.92 5.42
C SER A 100 -16.69 -19.77 4.64
N LEU A 101 -17.93 -19.41 5.02
CA LEU A 101 -18.65 -18.31 4.37
C LEU A 101 -17.99 -16.95 4.69
N PHE A 102 -17.58 -16.74 5.94
CA PHE A 102 -16.85 -15.54 6.35
C PHE A 102 -15.55 -15.38 5.56
N VAL A 103 -14.73 -16.45 5.46
CA VAL A 103 -13.46 -16.43 4.70
C VAL A 103 -13.69 -16.10 3.22
N VAL A 104 -14.71 -16.72 2.59
CA VAL A 104 -15.07 -16.44 1.20
C VAL A 104 -15.52 -14.98 1.03
N MET A 105 -16.35 -14.47 1.95
CA MET A 105 -16.81 -13.08 1.90
C MET A 105 -15.65 -12.09 2.07
N MET A 106 -14.68 -12.37 2.92
CA MET A 106 -13.46 -11.58 3.04
C MET A 106 -12.63 -11.57 1.74
N GLY A 107 -12.58 -12.71 1.03
CA GLY A 107 -12.03 -12.79 -0.31
C GLY A 107 -12.74 -11.86 -1.30
N PHE A 108 -14.07 -11.81 -1.28
CA PHE A 108 -14.84 -10.89 -2.12
C PHE A 108 -14.63 -9.43 -1.74
N VAL A 109 -14.53 -9.11 -0.45
CA VAL A 109 -14.18 -7.76 0.01
C VAL A 109 -12.84 -7.33 -0.58
N GLY A 110 -11.80 -8.15 -0.47
CA GLY A 110 -10.51 -7.89 -1.07
C GLY A 110 -10.60 -7.70 -2.58
N PHE A 111 -11.31 -8.61 -3.27
CA PHE A 111 -11.47 -8.61 -4.72
C PHE A 111 -12.16 -7.34 -5.23
N PHE A 112 -13.35 -7.02 -4.72
CA PHE A 112 -14.13 -5.89 -5.22
C PHE A 112 -13.52 -4.54 -4.81
N ASN A 113 -12.93 -4.44 -3.64
CA ASN A 113 -12.23 -3.23 -3.21
C ASN A 113 -11.06 -2.90 -4.16
N ALA A 114 -10.21 -3.88 -4.45
CA ALA A 114 -9.02 -3.69 -5.28
C ALA A 114 -9.35 -3.52 -6.77
N MET A 115 -10.49 -4.05 -7.24
CA MET A 115 -10.91 -3.99 -8.64
C MET A 115 -11.15 -2.55 -9.13
N SER A 116 -11.57 -1.63 -8.24
CA SER A 116 -11.78 -0.22 -8.57
C SER A 116 -10.49 0.58 -8.71
N PHE A 117 -9.40 0.13 -8.09
CA PHE A 117 -8.17 0.91 -7.92
C PHE A 117 -7.51 1.30 -9.26
N PRO A 118 -7.28 0.39 -10.23
CA PRO A 118 -6.71 0.77 -11.52
C PRO A 118 -7.58 1.74 -12.29
N ALA A 119 -8.90 1.59 -12.19
CA ALA A 119 -9.86 2.46 -12.89
C ALA A 119 -9.86 3.88 -12.32
N ILE A 120 -9.76 4.02 -11.00
CA ILE A 120 -9.65 5.33 -10.33
C ILE A 120 -8.34 6.01 -10.72
N GLN A 121 -7.21 5.29 -10.70
CA GLN A 121 -5.93 5.85 -11.10
C GLN A 121 -5.89 6.27 -12.57
N ALA A 122 -6.44 5.44 -13.46
CA ALA A 122 -6.53 5.77 -14.88
C ALA A 122 -7.44 6.99 -15.11
N PHE A 123 -8.59 7.07 -14.43
CA PHE A 123 -9.48 8.22 -14.51
C PHE A 123 -8.75 9.52 -14.13
N ILE A 124 -8.03 9.53 -13.00
CA ILE A 124 -7.27 10.69 -12.55
C ILE A 124 -6.18 11.06 -13.58
N GLY A 125 -5.42 10.07 -14.04
CA GLY A 125 -4.30 10.25 -14.96
C GLY A 125 -4.72 10.79 -16.32
N PHE A 126 -5.89 10.37 -16.84
CA PHE A 126 -6.40 10.79 -18.15
C PHE A 126 -7.19 12.10 -18.08
N ARG A 127 -8.04 12.25 -17.07
CA ARG A 127 -8.91 13.44 -16.93
C ARG A 127 -8.12 14.70 -16.60
N PHE A 128 -7.03 14.57 -15.86
CA PHE A 128 -6.23 15.69 -15.35
C PHE A 128 -4.76 15.58 -15.78
N ALA A 129 -4.52 15.28 -17.06
CA ALA A 129 -3.18 14.99 -17.59
C ALA A 129 -2.14 16.07 -17.26
N ASP A 130 -2.52 17.36 -17.35
CA ASP A 130 -1.62 18.49 -17.12
C ASP A 130 -1.22 18.68 -15.64
N ARG A 131 -2.04 18.18 -14.71
CA ARG A 131 -1.87 18.35 -13.26
C ARG A 131 -1.85 17.03 -12.50
N ARG A 132 -1.69 15.90 -13.21
CA ARG A 132 -1.78 14.55 -12.63
C ARG A 132 -0.84 14.32 -11.44
N GLY A 133 0.41 14.80 -11.53
CA GLY A 133 1.40 14.65 -10.44
C GLY A 133 0.98 15.38 -9.18
N GLU A 134 0.48 16.63 -9.32
CA GLU A 134 -0.06 17.42 -8.22
C GLU A 134 -1.27 16.73 -7.58
N LEU A 135 -2.19 16.21 -8.40
CA LEU A 135 -3.40 15.56 -7.92
C LEU A 135 -3.12 14.24 -7.22
N PHE A 136 -2.23 13.40 -7.76
CA PHE A 136 -1.83 12.18 -7.07
C PHE A 136 -1.22 12.46 -5.70
N ASN A 137 -0.41 13.53 -5.58
CA ASN A 137 0.16 13.92 -4.31
C ASN A 137 -0.91 14.40 -3.31
N VAL A 138 -1.86 15.23 -3.75
CA VAL A 138 -2.93 15.74 -2.87
C VAL A 138 -3.88 14.61 -2.45
N ILE A 139 -4.20 13.67 -3.36
CA ILE A 139 -4.98 12.48 -3.04
C ILE A 139 -4.24 11.60 -2.04
N TYR A 140 -2.92 11.41 -2.22
CA TYR A 140 -2.10 10.67 -1.26
C TYR A 140 -2.18 11.29 0.14
N VAL A 141 -2.06 12.61 0.25
CA VAL A 141 -2.21 13.32 1.54
C VAL A 141 -3.62 13.13 2.12
N ALA A 142 -4.67 13.29 1.31
CA ALA A 142 -6.05 13.09 1.75
C ALA A 142 -6.27 11.65 2.26
N ASN A 143 -5.75 10.67 1.54
CA ASN A 143 -5.84 9.27 1.94
C ASN A 143 -5.14 9.01 3.27
N ASN A 144 -3.94 9.54 3.49
CA ASN A 144 -3.20 9.37 4.75
C ASN A 144 -3.93 10.03 5.94
N ILE A 145 -4.57 11.19 5.72
CA ILE A 145 -5.43 11.80 6.74
C ILE A 145 -6.62 10.87 7.05
N GLY A 146 -7.27 10.32 6.01
CA GLY A 146 -8.35 9.37 6.16
C GLY A 146 -7.93 8.11 6.93
N VAL A 147 -6.74 7.59 6.62
CA VAL A 147 -6.15 6.44 7.32
C VAL A 147 -5.90 6.77 8.79
N ALA A 148 -5.25 7.88 9.10
CA ALA A 148 -4.94 8.26 10.48
C ALA A 148 -6.21 8.43 11.34
N VAL A 149 -7.23 9.10 10.80
CA VAL A 149 -8.51 9.27 11.50
C VAL A 149 -9.27 7.94 11.60
N GLY A 150 -9.32 7.16 10.51
CA GLY A 150 -10.02 5.89 10.47
C GLY A 150 -9.43 4.86 11.43
N THR A 151 -8.09 4.74 11.51
CA THR A 151 -7.43 3.84 12.46
C THR A 151 -7.61 4.26 13.91
N ALA A 152 -7.65 5.56 14.22
CA ALA A 152 -8.00 6.06 15.54
C ALA A 152 -9.42 5.64 15.94
N LEU A 153 -10.37 5.85 15.04
CA LEU A 153 -11.77 5.49 15.27
C LEU A 153 -11.96 3.97 15.32
N SER A 154 -11.20 3.19 14.53
CA SER A 154 -11.33 1.74 14.49
C SER A 154 -11.12 1.10 15.85
N GLY A 155 -10.09 1.53 16.60
CA GLY A 155 -9.83 1.02 17.94
C GLY A 155 -10.97 1.32 18.92
N VAL A 156 -11.50 2.55 18.88
CA VAL A 156 -12.65 2.94 19.73
C VAL A 156 -13.91 2.16 19.35
N LEU A 157 -14.15 1.95 18.05
CA LEU A 157 -15.29 1.16 17.57
C LEU A 157 -15.15 -0.31 17.96
N ALA A 158 -13.93 -0.87 17.95
CA ALA A 158 -13.66 -2.25 18.36
C ALA A 158 -13.96 -2.48 19.85
N ASP A 159 -13.73 -1.49 20.71
CA ASP A 159 -14.11 -1.55 22.14
C ASP A 159 -15.64 -1.61 22.33
N ILE A 160 -16.42 -1.12 21.34
CA ILE A 160 -17.89 -1.15 21.34
C ILE A 160 -18.42 -2.37 20.59
N SER A 161 -18.03 -2.52 19.33
CA SER A 161 -18.42 -3.63 18.46
C SER A 161 -17.58 -3.66 17.18
N TYR A 162 -16.94 -4.77 16.89
CA TYR A 162 -16.22 -4.96 15.61
C TYR A 162 -17.16 -4.88 14.40
N GLN A 163 -18.39 -5.39 14.52
CA GLN A 163 -19.36 -5.41 13.43
C GLN A 163 -19.70 -3.99 12.96
N LEU A 164 -19.69 -3.03 13.88
CA LEU A 164 -19.94 -1.62 13.56
C LEU A 164 -18.89 -1.07 12.59
N SER A 165 -17.62 -1.47 12.72
CA SER A 165 -16.55 -1.10 11.80
C SER A 165 -16.79 -1.64 10.38
N PHE A 166 -17.29 -2.87 10.25
CA PHE A 166 -17.64 -3.45 8.94
C PHE A 166 -18.82 -2.73 8.30
N ILE A 167 -19.86 -2.46 9.08
CA ILE A 167 -21.06 -1.74 8.60
C ILE A 167 -20.68 -0.32 8.14
N LEU A 168 -19.91 0.41 8.93
CA LEU A 168 -19.47 1.77 8.60
C LEU A 168 -18.58 1.79 7.34
N ASN A 169 -17.68 0.81 7.20
CA ASN A 169 -16.90 0.67 5.96
C ASN A 169 -17.81 0.33 4.76
N GLY A 170 -18.82 -0.51 4.94
CA GLY A 170 -19.83 -0.80 3.91
C GLY A 170 -20.61 0.44 3.50
N VAL A 171 -21.06 1.24 4.48
CA VAL A 171 -21.77 2.50 4.23
C VAL A 171 -20.88 3.51 3.50
N THR A 172 -19.62 3.70 3.93
CA THR A 172 -18.69 4.61 3.24
C THR A 172 -18.40 4.16 1.81
N SER A 173 -18.27 2.85 1.56
CA SER A 173 -18.12 2.30 0.22
C SER A 173 -19.36 2.52 -0.65
N ALA A 174 -20.56 2.39 -0.08
CA ALA A 174 -21.82 2.69 -0.77
C ALA A 174 -21.94 4.17 -1.11
N VAL A 175 -21.60 5.05 -0.17
CA VAL A 175 -21.56 6.52 -0.39
C VAL A 175 -20.56 6.87 -1.49
N PHE A 176 -19.40 6.23 -1.51
CA PHE A 176 -18.39 6.42 -2.55
C PHE A 176 -18.89 5.95 -3.92
N ALA A 177 -19.54 4.78 -3.99
CA ALA A 177 -20.18 4.29 -5.21
C ALA A 177 -21.25 5.26 -5.74
N LEU A 178 -22.14 5.72 -4.86
CA LEU A 178 -23.19 6.68 -5.19
C LEU A 178 -22.59 8.01 -5.68
N PHE A 179 -21.56 8.50 -5.00
CA PHE A 179 -20.83 9.69 -5.43
C PHE A 179 -20.31 9.54 -6.86
N PHE A 180 -19.60 8.45 -7.17
CA PHE A 180 -19.08 8.21 -8.52
C PHE A 180 -20.19 8.01 -9.55
N LEU A 181 -21.30 7.38 -9.17
CA LEU A 181 -22.46 7.25 -10.04
C LEU A 181 -23.00 8.61 -10.46
N VAL A 182 -23.23 9.50 -9.51
CA VAL A 182 -23.75 10.86 -9.76
C VAL A 182 -22.71 11.71 -10.50
N TYR A 183 -21.46 11.68 -10.07
CA TYR A 183 -20.38 12.48 -10.63
C TYR A 183 -20.10 12.11 -12.09
N LEU A 184 -19.91 10.82 -12.40
CA LEU A 184 -19.64 10.36 -13.76
C LEU A 184 -20.87 10.46 -14.67
N SER A 185 -22.10 10.36 -14.15
CA SER A 185 -23.30 10.60 -14.96
C SER A 185 -23.39 12.04 -15.46
N ARG A 186 -22.90 13.01 -14.70
CA ARG A 186 -22.84 14.42 -15.13
C ARG A 186 -21.75 14.65 -16.18
N ILE A 187 -20.66 13.90 -16.15
CA ILE A 187 -19.56 14.03 -17.10
C ILE A 187 -19.88 13.34 -18.44
N ASP A 188 -20.56 12.19 -18.46
CA ASP A 188 -20.94 11.48 -19.68
C ASP A 188 -21.76 12.38 -20.64
N HIS A 189 -22.54 13.32 -20.09
CA HIS A 189 -23.25 14.32 -20.90
C HIS A 189 -22.32 15.36 -21.56
N MET A 190 -21.08 15.55 -21.02
CA MET A 190 -20.11 16.50 -21.57
C MET A 190 -19.08 15.83 -22.51
N GLU A 191 -18.79 14.55 -22.35
CA GLU A 191 -17.77 13.82 -23.12
C GLU A 191 -18.26 13.28 -24.47
N GLY A 192 -19.56 13.24 -24.72
CA GLY A 192 -20.10 12.93 -26.05
C GLY A 192 -19.58 13.84 -27.17
N GLN A 193 -18.98 14.98 -26.81
CA GLN A 193 -18.39 15.92 -27.74
C GLN A 193 -16.87 15.87 -27.90
N VAL A 194 -16.13 15.17 -27.02
CA VAL A 194 -14.65 15.21 -26.98
C VAL A 194 -13.96 13.92 -27.48
N GLN A 195 -14.67 12.82 -27.64
CA GLN A 195 -14.06 11.53 -28.04
C GLN A 195 -13.65 11.42 -29.53
N ALA A 196 -13.83 12.46 -30.35
CA ALA A 196 -13.43 12.43 -31.77
C ALA A 196 -11.92 12.67 -32.02
N GLY A 197 -11.07 12.95 -31.03
CA GLY A 197 -9.70 13.41 -31.24
C GLY A 197 -8.57 12.72 -30.47
N GLY A 198 -8.86 11.76 -29.61
CA GLY A 198 -7.84 11.17 -28.72
C GLY A 198 -6.96 10.11 -29.40
N LYS A 199 -5.71 10.46 -29.76
CA LYS A 199 -4.67 9.47 -30.12
C LYS A 199 -4.52 8.43 -29.02
N ARG A 200 -4.68 7.14 -29.36
CA ARG A 200 -4.29 6.00 -28.53
C ARG A 200 -2.83 6.17 -28.11
N LEU A 201 -2.60 6.47 -26.84
CA LEU A 201 -1.29 6.28 -26.22
C LEU A 201 -1.12 4.77 -26.00
N SER A 202 -0.54 4.11 -27.00
CA SER A 202 -0.03 2.76 -26.88
C SER A 202 1.16 2.78 -25.93
N HIS A 203 0.97 2.35 -24.68
CA HIS A 203 2.05 1.98 -23.78
C HIS A 203 2.53 0.56 -24.12
N THR A 204 3.06 0.39 -25.33
CA THR A 204 3.93 -0.75 -25.60
C THR A 204 5.31 -0.39 -25.06
N THR A 205 5.81 -1.19 -24.14
CA THR A 205 7.22 -1.19 -23.74
C THR A 205 8.03 -1.64 -24.98
N ASP A 206 8.49 -0.68 -25.79
CA ASP A 206 9.33 -0.96 -26.96
C ASP A 206 10.78 -1.34 -26.60
N ALA A 207 11.06 -1.64 -25.33
CA ALA A 207 12.36 -2.14 -24.91
C ALA A 207 12.44 -3.65 -25.17
N PRO A 208 13.46 -4.15 -25.91
CA PRO A 208 13.64 -5.57 -26.13
C PRO A 208 13.71 -6.32 -24.80
N ALA A 209 12.98 -7.44 -24.67
CA ALA A 209 12.93 -8.25 -23.44
C ALA A 209 14.33 -8.63 -22.91
N ALA A 210 15.29 -8.86 -23.80
CA ALA A 210 16.69 -9.14 -23.46
C ALA A 210 17.39 -7.99 -22.71
N LEU A 211 17.03 -6.73 -23.02
CA LEU A 211 17.56 -5.54 -22.33
C LEU A 211 16.96 -5.39 -20.94
N LEU A 212 15.67 -5.71 -20.77
CA LEU A 212 14.98 -5.69 -19.49
C LEU A 212 15.51 -6.78 -18.54
N LEU A 213 15.85 -7.96 -19.06
CA LEU A 213 16.37 -9.07 -18.25
C LEU A 213 17.82 -8.88 -17.82
N ARG A 214 18.62 -8.14 -18.57
CA ARG A 214 20.04 -7.93 -18.27
C ARG A 214 20.27 -7.22 -16.92
N ASP A 215 19.43 -6.27 -16.58
CA ASP A 215 19.58 -5.45 -15.37
C ASP A 215 18.62 -5.85 -14.24
N VAL A 216 17.77 -6.88 -14.47
CA VAL A 216 16.78 -7.38 -13.51
C VAL A 216 17.40 -7.70 -12.14
N ARG A 217 18.63 -8.18 -12.13
CA ARG A 217 19.33 -8.62 -10.91
C ARG A 217 19.41 -7.53 -9.85
N ILE A 218 19.64 -6.27 -10.25
CA ILE A 218 19.75 -5.15 -9.29
C ILE A 218 18.39 -4.87 -8.64
N TYR A 219 17.33 -4.89 -9.46
CA TYR A 219 15.96 -4.64 -8.99
C TYR A 219 15.43 -5.80 -8.16
N MET A 220 15.88 -7.04 -8.42
CA MET A 220 15.55 -8.21 -7.60
C MET A 220 16.02 -8.07 -6.16
N TYR A 221 17.22 -7.55 -5.91
CA TYR A 221 17.70 -7.33 -4.54
C TYR A 221 16.84 -6.32 -3.78
N VAL A 222 16.39 -5.25 -4.45
CA VAL A 222 15.45 -4.29 -3.86
C VAL A 222 14.09 -4.93 -3.60
N GLY A 223 13.59 -5.72 -4.54
CA GLY A 223 12.32 -6.45 -4.41
C GLY A 223 12.33 -7.43 -3.26
N VAL A 224 13.36 -8.28 -3.18
CA VAL A 224 13.50 -9.28 -2.11
C VAL A 224 13.72 -8.62 -0.75
N GLY A 225 14.54 -7.56 -0.66
CA GLY A 225 14.65 -6.75 0.55
C GLY A 225 13.31 -6.18 1.01
N SER A 226 12.51 -5.66 0.07
CA SER A 226 11.16 -5.16 0.34
C SER A 226 10.21 -6.27 0.78
N MET A 227 10.31 -7.47 0.21
CA MET A 227 9.51 -8.63 0.62
C MET A 227 9.78 -8.97 2.09
N PHE A 228 11.04 -9.05 2.49
CA PHE A 228 11.39 -9.32 3.88
C PHE A 228 10.95 -8.20 4.83
N LEU A 229 11.06 -6.94 4.40
CA LEU A 229 10.57 -5.80 5.18
C LEU A 229 9.06 -5.92 5.45
N TRP A 230 8.28 -6.16 4.41
CA TRP A 230 6.81 -6.26 4.54
C TRP A 230 6.37 -7.54 5.26
N LEU A 231 7.14 -8.63 5.12
CA LEU A 231 6.90 -9.84 5.90
C LEU A 231 7.09 -9.54 7.40
N GLY A 232 8.21 -8.91 7.78
CA GLY A 232 8.46 -8.50 9.17
C GLY A 232 7.42 -7.53 9.71
N ASN A 233 6.96 -6.58 8.88
CA ASN A 233 5.94 -5.60 9.27
C ASN A 233 4.60 -6.24 9.65
N SER A 234 4.34 -7.47 9.24
CA SER A 234 3.12 -8.20 9.61
C SER A 234 3.01 -8.49 11.11
N VAL A 235 4.10 -8.35 11.88
CA VAL A 235 4.10 -8.51 13.35
C VAL A 235 3.10 -7.57 14.04
N TRP A 236 2.83 -6.40 13.47
CA TRP A 236 1.83 -5.48 14.01
C TRP A 236 0.44 -6.08 14.02
N ASN A 237 0.04 -6.76 12.94
CA ASN A 237 -1.28 -7.35 12.81
C ASN A 237 -1.41 -8.73 13.47
N THR A 238 -0.33 -9.52 13.54
CA THR A 238 -0.38 -10.93 13.95
C THR A 238 0.43 -11.23 15.22
N GLY A 239 1.12 -10.25 15.77
CA GLY A 239 1.86 -10.35 17.03
C GLY A 239 1.35 -9.34 18.05
N VAL A 240 1.45 -8.04 17.71
CA VAL A 240 1.08 -6.96 18.64
C VAL A 240 -0.43 -6.88 18.85
N SER A 241 -1.21 -7.09 17.81
CA SER A 241 -2.68 -7.03 17.88
C SER A 241 -3.27 -8.05 18.90
N PRO A 242 -3.00 -9.36 18.80
CA PRO A 242 -3.50 -10.33 19.78
C PRO A 242 -2.86 -10.17 21.17
N PHE A 243 -1.60 -9.75 21.26
CA PHE A 243 -0.96 -9.46 22.54
C PHE A 243 -1.73 -8.40 23.35
N ILE A 244 -2.21 -7.33 22.70
CA ILE A 244 -2.99 -6.29 23.36
C ILE A 244 -4.29 -6.88 23.96
N ILE A 245 -4.91 -7.84 23.27
CA ILE A 245 -6.12 -8.53 23.74
C ILE A 245 -5.81 -9.44 24.92
N GLU A 246 -4.76 -10.27 24.82
CA GLU A 246 -4.36 -11.21 25.86
C GLU A 246 -3.95 -10.53 27.17
N GLU A 247 -3.31 -9.35 27.07
CA GLU A 247 -2.97 -8.49 28.22
C GLU A 247 -4.18 -7.76 28.82
N GLY A 248 -5.39 -7.94 28.26
CA GLY A 248 -6.61 -7.25 28.72
C GLY A 248 -6.59 -5.74 28.50
N LEU A 249 -5.75 -5.24 27.60
CA LEU A 249 -5.64 -3.83 27.29
C LEU A 249 -6.77 -3.38 26.34
N PRO A 250 -7.22 -2.12 26.44
CA PRO A 250 -8.20 -1.57 25.50
C PRO A 250 -7.74 -1.69 24.05
N LYS A 251 -8.63 -2.16 23.16
CA LYS A 251 -8.35 -2.34 21.71
C LYS A 251 -8.03 -1.01 21.02
N SER A 252 -8.55 0.09 21.57
CA SER A 252 -8.21 1.46 21.17
C SER A 252 -6.71 1.76 21.20
N LEU A 253 -5.94 1.11 22.08
CA LEU A 253 -4.47 1.24 22.13
C LEU A 253 -3.82 0.72 20.84
N TYR A 254 -4.37 -0.33 20.22
CA TYR A 254 -3.90 -0.79 18.91
C TYR A 254 -4.18 0.25 17.82
N GLY A 255 -5.37 0.83 17.80
CA GLY A 255 -5.70 1.93 16.87
C GLY A 255 -4.81 3.15 17.06
N LEU A 256 -4.44 3.48 18.32
CA LEU A 256 -3.54 4.58 18.64
C LEU A 256 -2.11 4.38 18.09
N LEU A 257 -1.59 3.15 18.03
CA LEU A 257 -0.29 2.87 17.38
C LEU A 257 -0.31 3.28 15.90
N TRP A 258 -1.36 2.94 15.16
CA TRP A 258 -1.51 3.32 13.75
C TRP A 258 -1.79 4.82 13.58
N THR A 259 -2.50 5.42 14.52
CA THR A 259 -2.67 6.88 14.56
C THR A 259 -1.34 7.59 14.77
N LEU A 260 -0.50 7.09 15.68
CA LEU A 260 0.84 7.58 15.92
C LEU A 260 1.70 7.48 14.65
N ASN A 261 1.67 6.34 13.95
CA ASN A 261 2.32 6.18 12.65
C ASN A 261 1.87 7.28 11.68
N GLY A 262 0.58 7.48 11.51
CA GLY A 262 0.04 8.51 10.61
C GLY A 262 0.47 9.93 10.99
N ILE A 263 0.46 10.28 12.28
CA ILE A 263 0.92 11.60 12.76
C ILE A 263 2.41 11.79 12.50
N LEU A 264 3.22 10.77 12.77
CA LEU A 264 4.67 10.83 12.61
C LEU A 264 5.09 11.03 11.14
N ILE A 265 4.35 10.44 10.17
CA ILE A 265 4.61 10.66 8.74
C ILE A 265 4.63 12.15 8.38
N PHE A 266 3.84 12.98 9.05
CA PHE A 266 3.84 14.43 8.85
C PHE A 266 4.77 15.17 9.82
N ALA A 267 4.69 14.86 11.11
CA ALA A 267 5.40 15.60 12.17
C ALA A 267 6.91 15.35 12.15
N ALA A 268 7.36 14.16 11.76
CA ALA A 268 8.78 13.80 11.75
C ALA A 268 9.52 14.18 10.45
N GLN A 269 8.89 14.91 9.51
CA GLN A 269 9.54 15.33 8.26
C GLN A 269 10.85 16.14 8.47
N PRO A 270 10.95 17.08 9.43
CA PRO A 270 12.20 17.77 9.70
C PRO A 270 13.31 16.83 10.18
N LEU A 271 12.98 15.88 11.08
CA LEU A 271 13.89 14.85 11.57
C LEU A 271 14.34 13.94 10.42
N LEU A 272 13.40 13.50 9.57
CA LEU A 272 13.71 12.69 8.39
C LEU A 272 14.67 13.41 7.43
N SER A 273 14.45 14.70 7.21
CA SER A 273 15.32 15.52 6.35
C SER A 273 16.73 15.62 6.93
N TRP A 274 16.87 15.75 8.25
CA TRP A 274 18.13 15.73 8.96
C TRP A 274 18.82 14.36 8.82
N ILE A 275 18.10 13.25 9.06
CA ILE A 275 18.61 11.87 8.88
C ILE A 275 19.13 11.67 7.45
N LYS A 276 18.34 12.07 6.44
CA LYS A 276 18.74 11.97 5.02
C LYS A 276 20.00 12.74 4.71
N ARG A 277 20.13 13.94 5.27
CA ARG A 277 21.30 14.80 5.02
C ARG A 277 22.60 14.25 5.60
N PHE A 278 22.56 13.67 6.79
CA PHE A 278 23.77 13.30 7.54
C PHE A 278 24.08 11.81 7.49
N TRP A 279 23.07 10.94 7.38
CA TRP A 279 23.24 9.50 7.51
C TRP A 279 22.80 8.71 6.28
N ALA A 280 21.91 9.26 5.46
CA ALA A 280 21.26 8.55 4.35
C ALA A 280 21.17 9.43 3.09
N ASP A 281 22.30 10.00 2.67
CA ASP A 281 22.43 10.90 1.52
C ASP A 281 22.16 10.22 0.16
N SER A 282 22.31 8.91 0.08
CA SER A 282 22.03 8.11 -1.12
C SER A 282 20.86 7.16 -0.92
N THR A 283 20.20 6.79 -2.02
CA THR A 283 19.05 5.86 -2.00
C THR A 283 19.42 4.52 -1.36
N SER A 284 20.61 3.97 -1.67
CA SER A 284 21.07 2.72 -1.06
C SER A 284 21.23 2.83 0.46
N ARG A 285 21.74 3.96 0.96
CA ARG A 285 21.83 4.22 2.41
C ARG A 285 20.46 4.38 3.04
N GLN A 286 19.51 5.04 2.35
CA GLN A 286 18.12 5.17 2.83
C GLN A 286 17.46 3.80 2.97
N LEU A 287 17.61 2.92 1.98
CA LEU A 287 17.09 1.56 2.03
C LEU A 287 17.69 0.75 3.19
N THR A 288 19.02 0.78 3.32
CA THR A 288 19.71 0.03 4.40
C THR A 288 19.32 0.55 5.78
N LEU A 289 19.30 1.88 5.96
CA LEU A 289 18.93 2.50 7.23
C LEU A 289 17.48 2.23 7.61
N SER A 290 16.59 2.15 6.62
CA SER A 290 15.21 1.72 6.83
C SER A 290 15.14 0.34 7.48
N GLY A 291 15.85 -0.64 6.93
CA GLY A 291 15.92 -1.99 7.51
C GLY A 291 16.50 -2.00 8.93
N VAL A 292 17.50 -1.16 9.22
CA VAL A 292 18.06 -1.00 10.57
C VAL A 292 17.04 -0.44 11.54
N PHE A 293 16.23 0.54 11.14
CA PHE A 293 15.14 1.08 11.97
C PHE A 293 14.09 0.02 12.29
N TYR A 294 13.68 -0.80 11.31
CA TYR A 294 12.76 -1.92 11.54
C TYR A 294 13.35 -2.97 12.47
N LEU A 295 14.62 -3.34 12.28
CA LEU A 295 15.32 -4.26 13.19
C LEU A 295 15.34 -3.72 14.62
N SER A 296 15.69 -2.44 14.78
CA SER A 296 15.71 -1.77 16.09
C SER A 296 14.32 -1.75 16.74
N ALA A 297 13.27 -1.53 15.96
CA ALA A 297 11.89 -1.58 16.44
C ALA A 297 11.54 -2.97 17.02
N TYR A 298 11.88 -4.03 16.30
CA TYR A 298 11.61 -5.40 16.76
C TYR A 298 12.45 -5.77 17.99
N ILE A 299 13.72 -5.35 18.06
CA ILE A 299 14.54 -5.53 19.26
C ILE A 299 13.92 -4.82 20.47
N VAL A 300 13.39 -3.61 20.30
CA VAL A 300 12.69 -2.87 21.37
C VAL A 300 11.49 -3.68 21.88
N ILE A 301 10.67 -4.25 20.99
CA ILE A 301 9.54 -5.11 21.40
C ILE A 301 10.04 -6.31 22.20
N LEU A 302 11.09 -7.00 21.73
CA LEU A 302 11.66 -8.16 22.42
C LEU A 302 12.20 -7.83 23.81
N CYS A 303 12.86 -6.66 23.95
CA CYS A 303 13.49 -6.26 25.23
C CYS A 303 12.46 -5.73 26.24
N THR A 304 11.35 -5.17 25.79
CA THR A 304 10.41 -4.51 26.69
C THR A 304 9.20 -5.39 27.03
N GLY A 305 8.60 -6.05 26.05
CA GLY A 305 7.47 -6.96 26.25
C GLY A 305 6.17 -6.27 26.76
N HIS A 306 6.06 -4.94 26.63
CA HIS A 306 4.90 -4.19 27.12
C HIS A 306 4.55 -3.00 26.22
N TYR A 307 3.36 -2.44 26.36
CA TYR A 307 2.78 -1.44 25.46
C TYR A 307 3.67 -0.19 25.23
N PRO A 308 4.29 0.46 26.24
CA PRO A 308 5.22 1.57 25.99
C PRO A 308 6.39 1.22 25.06
N GLY A 309 6.88 -0.01 25.13
CA GLY A 309 7.88 -0.50 24.17
C GLY A 309 7.35 -0.60 22.76
N MET A 310 6.08 -1.00 22.60
CA MET A 310 5.42 -1.04 21.28
C MET A 310 5.25 0.37 20.70
N VAL A 311 4.96 1.37 21.53
CA VAL A 311 4.91 2.78 21.13
C VAL A 311 6.29 3.24 20.61
N ALA A 312 7.37 2.95 21.34
CA ALA A 312 8.74 3.27 20.92
C ALA A 312 9.13 2.54 19.62
N ALA A 313 8.77 1.27 19.52
CA ALA A 313 8.98 0.46 18.32
C ALA A 313 8.20 1.01 17.11
N MET A 314 6.96 1.48 17.30
CA MET A 314 6.17 2.10 16.23
C MET A 314 6.84 3.38 15.71
N VAL A 315 7.42 4.20 16.59
CA VAL A 315 8.19 5.40 16.19
C VAL A 315 9.36 5.00 15.29
N LEU A 316 10.16 3.99 15.69
CA LEU A 316 11.29 3.51 14.90
C LEU A 316 10.85 2.91 13.57
N ALA A 317 9.83 2.04 13.56
CA ALA A 317 9.29 1.44 12.36
C ALA A 317 8.77 2.50 11.37
N THR A 318 8.10 3.54 11.88
CA THR A 318 7.61 4.67 11.06
C THR A 318 8.76 5.44 10.42
N LEU A 319 9.85 5.72 11.14
CA LEU A 319 11.04 6.36 10.55
C LEU A 319 11.64 5.48 9.44
N GLY A 320 11.67 4.17 9.64
CA GLY A 320 12.07 3.20 8.62
C GLY A 320 11.17 3.26 7.37
N GLU A 321 9.85 3.29 7.57
CA GLU A 321 8.85 3.39 6.50
C GLU A 321 9.02 4.69 5.70
N MET A 322 9.18 5.82 6.37
CA MET A 322 9.39 7.13 5.74
C MET A 322 10.65 7.20 4.88
N LEU A 323 11.66 6.37 5.15
CA LEU A 323 12.86 6.25 4.32
C LEU A 323 12.60 5.37 3.09
N VAL A 324 12.02 4.19 3.26
CA VAL A 324 11.90 3.19 2.18
C VAL A 324 10.79 3.53 1.18
N ALA A 325 9.65 4.05 1.65
CA ALA A 325 8.48 4.27 0.81
C ALA A 325 8.73 5.21 -0.39
N PRO A 326 9.41 6.36 -0.24
CA PRO A 326 9.77 7.20 -1.38
C PRO A 326 11.05 6.74 -2.11
N ALA A 327 11.96 6.04 -1.43
CA ALA A 327 13.26 5.67 -1.99
C ALA A 327 13.15 4.63 -3.10
N ILE A 328 12.27 3.62 -2.95
CA ILE A 328 12.09 2.57 -3.95
C ILE A 328 11.54 3.13 -5.27
N PRO A 329 10.39 3.83 -5.31
CA PRO A 329 9.87 4.40 -6.55
C PRO A 329 10.84 5.38 -7.21
N ALA A 330 11.53 6.23 -6.42
CA ALA A 330 12.53 7.16 -6.93
C ALA A 330 13.68 6.41 -7.61
N PHE A 331 14.26 5.40 -6.95
CA PHE A 331 15.32 4.57 -7.52
C PHE A 331 14.90 3.91 -8.82
N LEU A 332 13.70 3.32 -8.87
CA LEU A 332 13.19 2.63 -10.05
C LEU A 332 12.90 3.61 -11.20
N SER A 333 12.45 4.82 -10.88
CA SER A 333 12.22 5.87 -11.86
C SER A 333 13.52 6.39 -12.46
N ASP A 334 14.53 6.65 -11.62
CA ASP A 334 15.79 7.26 -12.02
C ASP A 334 16.69 6.30 -12.81
N HIS A 335 16.67 5.00 -12.45
CA HIS A 335 17.58 4.00 -13.04
C HIS A 335 16.89 3.06 -14.03
N GLY A 336 15.57 2.95 -14.01
CA GLY A 336 14.82 2.02 -14.87
C GLY A 336 14.69 2.47 -16.33
N GLY A 337 14.91 3.75 -16.63
CA GLY A 337 14.75 4.29 -17.97
C GLY A 337 13.39 3.92 -18.59
N ARG A 338 13.37 3.42 -19.84
CA ARG A 338 12.16 2.93 -20.51
C ARG A 338 11.55 1.69 -19.85
N GLY A 339 12.34 0.93 -19.09
CA GLY A 339 11.92 -0.26 -18.33
C GLY A 339 11.36 0.04 -16.94
N ALA A 340 11.37 1.29 -16.48
CA ALA A 340 10.93 1.66 -15.12
C ALA A 340 9.54 1.10 -14.76
N PRO A 341 8.49 1.15 -15.59
CA PRO A 341 7.20 0.57 -15.28
C PRO A 341 7.25 -0.94 -15.02
N PHE A 342 8.05 -1.67 -15.80
CA PHE A 342 8.26 -3.11 -15.62
C PHE A 342 8.94 -3.40 -14.26
N TYR A 343 10.02 -2.69 -13.94
CA TYR A 343 10.73 -2.88 -12.68
C TYR A 343 9.90 -2.46 -11.47
N MET A 344 9.08 -1.41 -11.59
CA MET A 344 8.11 -1.03 -10.54
C MET A 344 7.10 -2.15 -10.28
N GLY A 345 6.57 -2.75 -11.34
CA GLY A 345 5.68 -3.91 -11.23
C GLY A 345 6.35 -5.11 -10.59
N LEU A 346 7.57 -5.43 -11.01
CA LEU A 346 8.35 -6.56 -10.50
C LEU A 346 8.67 -6.38 -9.00
N VAL A 347 9.26 -5.25 -8.62
CA VAL A 347 9.64 -4.95 -7.22
C VAL A 347 8.40 -4.85 -6.33
N GLY A 348 7.35 -4.20 -6.83
CA GLY A 348 6.07 -4.10 -6.12
C GLY A 348 5.41 -5.46 -5.92
N GLY A 349 5.42 -6.33 -6.93
CA GLY A 349 4.88 -7.69 -6.85
C GLY A 349 5.65 -8.58 -5.86
N ILE A 350 6.99 -8.53 -5.89
CA ILE A 350 7.82 -9.26 -4.93
C ILE A 350 7.58 -8.74 -3.50
N GLY A 351 7.52 -7.42 -3.31
CA GLY A 351 7.20 -6.81 -2.02
C GLY A 351 5.80 -7.20 -1.52
N ALA A 352 4.82 -7.29 -2.42
CA ALA A 352 3.46 -7.73 -2.08
C ALA A 352 3.43 -9.18 -1.56
N ALA A 353 4.30 -10.06 -2.05
CA ALA A 353 4.41 -11.43 -1.52
C ALA A 353 4.71 -11.44 -0.02
N GLY A 354 5.56 -10.52 0.48
CA GLY A 354 5.82 -10.37 1.92
C GLY A 354 4.57 -10.01 2.72
N ARG A 355 3.75 -9.08 2.20
CA ARG A 355 2.47 -8.69 2.84
C ARG A 355 1.43 -9.81 2.85
N VAL A 356 1.47 -10.67 1.85
CA VAL A 356 0.54 -11.81 1.73
C VAL A 356 0.94 -12.98 2.64
N LEU A 357 2.24 -13.33 2.63
CA LEU A 357 2.77 -14.47 3.37
C LEU A 357 3.00 -14.17 4.85
N GLY A 358 3.35 -12.91 5.18
CA GLY A 358 3.72 -12.51 6.53
C GLY A 358 2.66 -12.84 7.59
N PRO A 359 1.41 -12.40 7.43
CA PRO A 359 0.36 -12.68 8.43
C PRO A 359 0.12 -14.18 8.64
N PHE A 360 0.15 -14.96 7.58
CA PHE A 360 -0.02 -16.41 7.67
C PHE A 360 1.11 -17.08 8.45
N MET A 361 2.37 -16.77 8.11
CA MET A 361 3.55 -17.35 8.78
C MET A 361 3.63 -16.92 10.24
N MET A 362 3.38 -15.65 10.53
CA MET A 362 3.44 -15.11 11.89
C MET A 362 2.28 -15.55 12.74
N GLY A 363 1.07 -15.71 12.16
CA GLY A 363 -0.08 -16.25 12.87
C GLY A 363 0.20 -17.63 13.44
N GLY A 364 0.77 -18.54 12.62
CA GLY A 364 1.16 -19.86 13.09
C GLY A 364 2.20 -19.84 14.22
N LEU A 365 3.16 -18.92 14.16
CA LEU A 365 4.14 -18.76 15.25
C LEU A 365 3.52 -18.21 16.54
N TYR A 366 2.55 -17.28 16.39
CA TYR A 366 1.83 -16.74 17.53
C TYR A 366 1.03 -17.82 18.28
N ASP A 367 0.30 -18.65 17.55
CA ASP A 367 -0.49 -19.75 18.12
C ASP A 367 0.36 -20.76 18.92
N HIS A 368 1.63 -20.94 18.57
CA HIS A 368 2.52 -21.88 19.24
C HIS A 368 3.33 -21.27 20.40
N GLY A 369 3.56 -19.98 20.40
CA GLY A 369 4.48 -19.38 21.38
C GLY A 369 4.25 -17.89 21.68
N GLY A 370 3.12 -17.33 21.26
CA GLY A 370 2.74 -15.94 21.54
C GLY A 370 3.58 -14.91 20.79
N LEU A 371 3.75 -13.73 21.39
CA LEU A 371 4.42 -12.59 20.79
C LEU A 371 5.90 -12.85 20.45
N ALA A 372 6.65 -13.50 21.34
CA ALA A 372 8.11 -13.61 21.21
C ALA A 372 8.58 -14.31 19.92
N PRO A 373 8.07 -15.50 19.52
CA PRO A 373 8.47 -16.14 18.26
C PRO A 373 8.13 -15.31 17.02
N THR A 374 7.01 -14.59 17.02
CA THR A 374 6.63 -13.72 15.90
C THR A 374 7.60 -12.55 15.76
N VAL A 375 8.01 -11.94 16.87
CA VAL A 375 8.98 -10.83 16.86
C VAL A 375 10.38 -11.32 16.49
N TRP A 376 10.79 -12.53 16.91
CA TRP A 376 12.04 -13.14 16.45
C TRP A 376 12.06 -13.37 14.94
N LEU A 377 10.96 -13.85 14.35
CA LEU A 377 10.85 -13.96 12.90
C LEU A 377 10.94 -12.57 12.24
N ALA A 378 10.22 -11.56 12.78
CA ALA A 378 10.29 -10.20 12.28
C ALA A 378 11.71 -9.62 12.33
N ALA A 379 12.44 -9.83 13.42
CA ALA A 379 13.84 -9.43 13.54
C ALA A 379 14.73 -10.15 12.52
N GLY A 380 14.55 -11.45 12.34
CA GLY A 380 15.27 -12.24 11.32
C GLY A 380 15.01 -11.73 9.90
N THR A 381 13.76 -11.41 9.58
CA THR A 381 13.43 -10.82 8.26
C THR A 381 13.99 -9.42 8.09
N ALA A 382 14.07 -8.61 9.15
CA ALA A 382 14.71 -7.30 9.10
C ALA A 382 16.23 -7.42 8.87
N VAL A 383 16.90 -8.41 9.45
CA VAL A 383 18.31 -8.71 9.15
C VAL A 383 18.49 -9.07 7.68
N LEU A 384 17.63 -9.95 7.13
CA LEU A 384 17.65 -10.29 5.72
C LEU A 384 17.38 -9.06 4.83
N CYS A 385 16.42 -8.22 5.21
CA CYS A 385 16.14 -6.96 4.52
C CYS A 385 17.38 -6.07 4.44
N VAL A 386 18.07 -5.84 5.57
CA VAL A 386 19.32 -5.07 5.63
C VAL A 386 20.38 -5.69 4.74
N MET A 387 20.56 -7.02 4.79
CA MET A 387 21.53 -7.74 3.96
C MET A 387 21.25 -7.54 2.46
N PHE A 388 20.00 -7.70 2.00
CA PHE A 388 19.65 -7.52 0.60
C PHE A 388 19.80 -6.07 0.14
N PHE A 389 19.50 -5.09 0.99
CA PHE A 389 19.71 -3.69 0.67
C PHE A 389 21.19 -3.29 0.67
N LEU A 390 22.02 -3.88 1.53
CA LEU A 390 23.47 -3.72 1.46
C LEU A 390 24.07 -4.34 0.19
N LEU A 391 23.63 -5.56 -0.19
CA LEU A 391 24.04 -6.20 -1.42
C LEU A 391 23.63 -5.36 -2.65
N HIS A 392 22.44 -4.80 -2.64
CA HIS A 392 22.01 -3.85 -3.67
C HIS A 392 22.94 -2.65 -3.75
N GLY A 393 23.28 -2.02 -2.62
CA GLY A 393 24.18 -0.87 -2.56
C GLY A 393 25.60 -1.21 -3.04
N TRP A 394 26.11 -2.37 -2.67
CA TRP A 394 27.43 -2.85 -3.11
C TRP A 394 27.49 -3.09 -4.61
N LEU A 395 26.47 -3.75 -5.19
CA LEU A 395 26.39 -4.04 -6.62
C LEU A 395 26.22 -2.77 -7.47
N ASN A 396 25.53 -1.74 -6.97
CA ASN A 396 25.34 -0.47 -7.67
C ASN A 396 26.52 0.48 -7.60
N ARG A 397 27.44 0.29 -6.64
CA ARG A 397 28.57 1.21 -6.42
C ARG A 397 29.48 1.32 -7.64
N ASN A 398 29.60 0.28 -8.45
CA ASN A 398 30.50 0.19 -9.60
C ASN A 398 29.82 0.42 -10.95
N ARG A 399 28.54 0.75 -10.98
CA ARG A 399 27.83 1.06 -12.24
C ARG A 399 27.78 2.57 -12.42
N ALA A 400 28.61 3.07 -13.31
CA ALA A 400 28.39 4.38 -13.92
C ALA A 400 26.97 4.40 -14.52
N VAL A 401 26.24 5.49 -14.30
CA VAL A 401 24.94 5.74 -14.92
C VAL A 401 25.14 5.58 -16.44
N VAL A 402 24.64 4.50 -17.00
CA VAL A 402 24.61 4.38 -18.46
C VAL A 402 23.56 5.38 -18.92
N ASP A 403 24.05 6.46 -19.48
CA ASP A 403 23.24 7.56 -19.97
C ASP A 403 22.43 7.08 -21.19
N LEU A 404 21.26 6.49 -20.93
CA LEU A 404 20.32 6.05 -21.95
C LEU A 404 19.64 7.24 -22.66
N HIS A 405 20.04 8.47 -22.30
CA HIS A 405 19.54 9.71 -22.88
C HIS A 405 20.50 10.35 -23.89
N ALA A 406 21.69 9.78 -24.10
CA ALA A 406 22.57 10.28 -25.15
C ALA A 406 21.90 10.05 -26.53
N PRO A 407 21.53 11.10 -27.27
CA PRO A 407 21.13 10.93 -28.65
C PRO A 407 22.33 10.33 -29.38
N ARG A 408 22.14 9.19 -30.07
CA ARG A 408 23.11 8.71 -31.02
C ARG A 408 23.25 9.82 -32.07
N THR A 409 24.26 10.66 -31.92
CA THR A 409 24.77 11.47 -33.02
C THR A 409 25.33 10.49 -34.07
N GLY A 410 24.43 10.08 -34.98
CA GLY A 410 24.85 9.38 -36.18
C GLY A 410 25.77 10.30 -36.93
N ASN A 411 27.01 9.89 -37.12
CA ASN A 411 27.92 10.44 -38.11
C ASN A 411 27.25 10.40 -39.49
N ILE A 412 26.62 11.50 -39.87
CA ILE A 412 26.41 11.81 -41.25
C ILE A 412 27.71 12.50 -41.71
N GLN A 413 28.72 11.73 -42.04
CA GLN A 413 29.76 12.26 -42.90
C GLN A 413 29.15 12.49 -44.28
N ALA A 414 28.86 13.74 -44.56
CA ALA A 414 28.62 14.19 -45.92
C ALA A 414 29.90 13.99 -46.73
N GLY A 415 29.90 13.00 -47.57
CA GLY A 415 30.85 12.92 -48.69
C GLY A 415 30.52 14.03 -49.67
N SER A 416 31.26 15.11 -49.59
CA SER A 416 31.40 16.08 -50.68
C SER A 416 32.67 15.73 -51.42
N SER A 417 32.57 15.26 -52.62
CA SER A 417 33.65 15.37 -53.59
C SER A 417 33.10 15.41 -55.00
N SER A 418 33.47 16.48 -55.66
CA SER A 418 33.51 16.82 -57.07
C SER A 418 32.24 16.86 -57.87
#